data_ece76f3fe32c49998da11c868641eb5b
#
_entry.id   ece76f3fe32c49998da11c868641eb5b
#
_cell.length_a   1.000
_cell.length_b   1.000
_cell.length_c   1.000
_cell.angle_alpha   90.00
_cell.angle_beta   90.00
_cell.angle_gamma   90.00
#
_symmetry.space_group_name_H-M   'P 1'
#
loop_
_entity.id
_entity.type
_entity.pdbx_description
1 polymer ?
#
loop_
_entity_poly.entity_id
_entity_poly.type
_entity_poly.pdbx_seq_one_letter_code
_entity_poly.pdbx_strand_id
1 'polypeptide(L)'
;MRSLIVFFGFFFCCYVSAAVTVYPIEVNVGKDGASKIQIISQSNKVSFVKVIQKKIINAGTSQEKEVSVTAPDESGLIVTPIKLAITPGAMRVARLLTLNPPAKESTWRVYFEEVSADDYNSEENLGNHKKTDANVGVNIVWGALVHVLPQIQTASLELDDRTVEFINTGTVRIPILEIGECSSKDNCVWKKAGSTIYPDMRVRIRSFTYHPNHTYKVKYKNVVNGKTEEIPLALRAG
;
A
#
# COMPACT_ATOMS: atom_id res chain seq x y z
N MET A 1 -13.93 -53.62 -38.19
CA MET A 1 -13.51 -53.39 -36.77
C MET A 1 -12.65 -52.16 -36.74
N ARG A 2 -13.22 -51.04 -36.29
CA ARG A 2 -12.56 -49.72 -36.19
C ARG A 2 -12.13 -49.52 -34.72
N SER A 3 -10.81 -49.58 -34.47
CA SER A 3 -10.24 -49.38 -33.14
C SER A 3 -10.18 -47.88 -32.83
N LEU A 4 -10.97 -47.42 -31.81
CA LEU A 4 -11.00 -46.06 -31.34
C LEU A 4 -9.91 -45.91 -30.27
N ILE A 5 -8.79 -45.26 -30.61
CA ILE A 5 -7.74 -44.93 -29.65
C ILE A 5 -8.14 -43.64 -28.94
N VAL A 6 -8.58 -43.74 -27.66
CA VAL A 6 -8.85 -42.62 -26.77
C VAL A 6 -7.51 -42.14 -26.22
N PHE A 7 -7.05 -40.96 -26.67
CA PHE A 7 -5.87 -40.30 -26.17
C PHE A 7 -6.20 -39.55 -24.86
N PHE A 8 -5.89 -40.16 -23.73
CA PHE A 8 -6.08 -39.57 -22.41
C PHE A 8 -4.94 -38.59 -22.14
N GLY A 9 -5.17 -37.32 -22.46
CA GLY A 9 -4.24 -36.24 -22.20
C GLY A 9 -4.10 -35.97 -20.70
N PHE A 10 -3.02 -36.41 -20.10
CA PHE A 10 -2.66 -36.14 -18.71
C PHE A 10 -2.28 -34.65 -18.59
N PHE A 11 -3.22 -33.80 -18.11
CA PHE A 11 -2.95 -32.41 -17.77
C PHE A 11 -2.07 -32.39 -16.51
N PHE A 12 -0.75 -32.24 -16.70
CA PHE A 12 0.19 -32.00 -15.61
C PHE A 12 0.00 -30.55 -15.15
N CYS A 13 -0.80 -30.31 -14.09
CA CYS A 13 -0.85 -29.06 -13.39
C CYS A 13 0.47 -28.83 -12.65
N CYS A 14 1.36 -28.00 -13.19
CA CYS A 14 2.53 -27.51 -12.46
C CYS A 14 2.04 -26.54 -11.37
N TYR A 15 2.08 -26.95 -10.12
CA TYR A 15 1.85 -26.06 -8.99
C TYR A 15 3.08 -25.12 -8.83
N VAL A 16 2.93 -23.86 -9.22
CA VAL A 16 3.89 -22.82 -8.88
C VAL A 16 3.51 -22.34 -7.49
N SER A 17 4.32 -22.65 -6.49
CA SER A 17 4.17 -22.17 -5.12
C SER A 17 5.19 -21.07 -4.88
N ALA A 18 4.73 -19.91 -4.36
CA ALA A 18 5.63 -18.90 -3.83
C ALA A 18 6.36 -19.48 -2.60
N ALA A 19 7.69 -19.32 -2.53
CA ALA A 19 8.47 -19.87 -1.43
C ALA A 19 8.21 -19.15 -0.10
N VAL A 20 7.78 -17.88 -0.13
CA VAL A 20 7.34 -17.11 1.04
C VAL A 20 6.02 -16.40 0.79
N THR A 21 5.25 -16.19 1.85
CA THR A 21 4.02 -15.40 1.87
C THR A 21 4.14 -14.30 2.90
N VAL A 22 3.63 -13.10 2.58
CA VAL A 22 3.69 -11.90 3.45
C VAL A 22 2.28 -11.46 3.83
N TYR A 23 2.05 -11.18 5.12
CA TYR A 23 0.75 -10.74 5.62
C TYR A 23 0.89 -9.85 6.87
N PRO A 24 0.12 -8.76 6.97
CA PRO A 24 -0.74 -8.18 5.93
C PRO A 24 0.06 -7.46 4.85
N ILE A 25 -0.54 -7.26 3.66
CA ILE A 25 0.08 -6.51 2.55
C ILE A 25 -0.22 -5.01 2.59
N GLU A 26 -1.10 -4.57 3.49
CA GLU A 26 -1.34 -3.17 3.83
C GLU A 26 -1.47 -3.04 5.34
N VAL A 27 -0.75 -2.07 5.94
CA VAL A 27 -0.68 -1.91 7.38
C VAL A 27 -0.47 -0.45 7.78
N ASN A 28 -1.10 -0.06 8.90
CA ASN A 28 -0.87 1.23 9.53
C ASN A 28 0.11 1.08 10.71
N VAL A 29 1.07 2.00 10.82
CA VAL A 29 1.83 2.25 12.04
C VAL A 29 1.11 3.40 12.75
N GLY A 30 0.43 3.06 13.83
CA GLY A 30 -0.45 3.96 14.56
C GLY A 30 0.27 4.84 15.59
N LYS A 31 -0.50 5.37 16.53
CA LYS A 31 0.00 6.28 17.60
C LYS A 31 1.00 5.63 18.56
N ASP A 32 0.93 4.31 18.71
CA ASP A 32 1.89 3.49 19.48
C ASP A 32 3.26 3.40 18.81
N GLY A 33 3.40 3.92 17.59
CA GLY A 33 4.65 3.95 16.84
C GLY A 33 5.13 2.58 16.38
N ALA A 34 4.31 1.53 16.48
CA ALA A 34 4.71 0.16 16.16
C ALA A 34 3.64 -0.61 15.38
N SER A 35 4.10 -1.50 14.50
CA SER A 35 3.28 -2.50 13.82
C SER A 35 4.13 -3.68 13.38
N LYS A 36 3.56 -4.69 12.72
CA LYS A 36 4.27 -5.89 12.29
C LYS A 36 3.73 -6.47 11.00
N ILE A 37 4.63 -7.09 10.24
CA ILE A 37 4.31 -7.92 9.07
C ILE A 37 4.87 -9.31 9.33
N GLN A 38 4.09 -10.34 9.02
CA GLN A 38 4.48 -11.74 9.13
C GLN A 38 4.97 -12.25 7.78
N ILE A 39 6.05 -13.01 7.80
CA ILE A 39 6.63 -13.67 6.64
C ILE A 39 6.64 -15.17 6.93
N ILE A 40 5.93 -15.95 6.13
CA ILE A 40 5.71 -17.39 6.32
C ILE A 40 6.42 -18.12 5.18
N SER A 41 7.33 -19.06 5.51
CA SER A 41 7.95 -19.92 4.52
C SER A 41 7.00 -21.06 4.14
N GLN A 42 6.78 -21.22 2.84
CA GLN A 42 6.10 -22.37 2.24
C GLN A 42 7.09 -23.31 1.53
N SER A 43 8.38 -22.99 1.59
CA SER A 43 9.47 -23.77 1.02
C SER A 43 9.78 -25.01 1.87
N ASN A 44 10.36 -26.04 1.26
CA ASN A 44 10.96 -27.18 1.94
C ASN A 44 12.46 -26.96 2.27
N LYS A 45 13.00 -25.78 1.96
CA LYS A 45 14.36 -25.34 2.25
C LYS A 45 14.32 -24.03 3.03
N VAL A 46 15.46 -23.63 3.58
CA VAL A 46 15.60 -22.32 4.22
C VAL A 46 15.41 -21.23 3.18
N SER A 47 14.49 -20.30 3.43
CA SER A 47 14.28 -19.11 2.61
C SER A 47 15.05 -17.93 3.21
N PHE A 48 15.85 -17.27 2.40
CA PHE A 48 16.58 -16.05 2.76
C PHE A 48 15.86 -14.85 2.18
N VAL A 49 15.48 -13.91 3.03
CA VAL A 49 14.69 -12.75 2.63
C VAL A 49 15.41 -11.46 2.99
N LYS A 50 15.59 -10.58 2.02
CA LYS A 50 16.02 -9.19 2.20
C LYS A 50 14.78 -8.29 2.27
N VAL A 51 14.84 -7.28 3.15
CA VAL A 51 13.77 -6.30 3.33
C VAL A 51 14.26 -4.95 2.87
N ILE A 52 13.55 -4.34 1.92
CA ILE A 52 13.88 -3.04 1.33
C ILE A 52 12.72 -2.11 1.55
N GLN A 53 12.95 -0.91 2.08
CA GLN A 53 11.93 0.11 2.25
C GLN A 53 12.13 1.25 1.26
N LYS A 54 11.03 1.73 0.67
CA LYS A 54 11.01 2.92 -0.18
C LYS A 54 9.87 3.84 0.25
N LYS A 55 10.13 5.14 0.26
CA LYS A 55 9.10 6.15 0.53
C LYS A 55 8.32 6.41 -0.75
N ILE A 56 6.99 6.46 -0.65
CA ILE A 56 6.11 6.83 -1.76
C ILE A 56 5.85 8.32 -1.67
N ILE A 57 6.18 9.06 -2.72
CA ILE A 57 5.87 10.48 -2.85
C ILE A 57 4.79 10.67 -3.90
N ASN A 58 3.96 11.71 -3.73
CA ASN A 58 2.78 12.01 -4.55
C ASN A 58 1.80 10.82 -4.62
N ALA A 59 1.63 10.12 -3.49
CA ALA A 59 0.81 8.92 -3.40
C ALA A 59 -0.61 9.13 -3.95
N GLY A 60 -1.12 8.17 -4.72
CA GLY A 60 -2.45 8.20 -5.32
C GLY A 60 -2.62 9.16 -6.50
N THR A 61 -1.55 9.76 -7.02
CA THR A 61 -1.58 10.64 -8.20
C THR A 61 -0.88 10.01 -9.39
N SER A 62 -1.02 10.62 -10.57
CA SER A 62 -0.27 10.21 -11.78
C SER A 62 1.24 10.45 -11.68
N GLN A 63 1.69 11.18 -10.66
CA GLN A 63 3.10 11.47 -10.39
C GLN A 63 3.64 10.66 -9.21
N GLU A 64 2.91 9.64 -8.79
CA GLU A 64 3.37 8.73 -7.73
C GLU A 64 4.70 8.08 -8.12
N LYS A 65 5.66 8.11 -7.21
CA LYS A 65 6.93 7.41 -7.37
C LYS A 65 7.53 6.97 -6.04
N GLU A 66 8.33 5.92 -6.10
CA GLU A 66 9.09 5.40 -4.98
C GLU A 66 10.49 5.99 -4.96
N VAL A 67 10.92 6.44 -3.79
CA VAL A 67 12.27 6.97 -3.56
C VAL A 67 12.99 6.15 -2.49
N SER A 68 14.24 5.83 -2.75
CA SER A 68 15.10 5.17 -1.77
C SER A 68 15.46 6.16 -0.67
N VAL A 69 15.45 5.69 0.58
CA VAL A 69 15.86 6.48 1.75
C VAL A 69 17.21 5.94 2.21
N THR A 70 18.24 6.74 2.07
CA THR A 70 19.64 6.35 2.38
C THR A 70 20.04 6.57 3.84
N ALA A 71 19.26 7.38 4.58
CA ALA A 71 19.43 7.58 6.01
C ALA A 71 18.09 7.45 6.73
N PRO A 72 18.07 7.02 8.00
CA PRO A 72 16.85 7.09 8.80
C PRO A 72 16.41 8.56 8.87
N ASP A 73 15.28 8.86 8.22
CA ASP A 73 14.59 10.12 8.42
C ASP A 73 14.01 10.07 9.84
N GLU A 74 14.21 11.11 10.65
CA GLU A 74 13.75 11.16 12.04
C GLU A 74 12.23 10.93 12.17
N SER A 75 11.46 11.26 11.14
CA SER A 75 10.03 10.99 11.01
C SER A 75 9.74 9.75 10.16
N GLY A 76 10.74 8.95 9.86
CA GLY A 76 10.67 7.85 8.91
C GLY A 76 10.20 6.55 9.51
N LEU A 77 9.95 5.60 8.59
CA LEU A 77 9.69 4.21 8.92
C LEU A 77 11.02 3.48 9.16
N ILE A 78 11.11 2.75 10.27
CA ILE A 78 12.18 1.80 10.56
C ILE A 78 11.62 0.39 10.43
N VAL A 79 12.25 -0.43 9.58
CA VAL A 79 11.89 -1.84 9.42
C VAL A 79 13.01 -2.72 9.96
N THR A 80 12.69 -3.65 10.84
CA THR A 80 13.69 -4.55 11.45
C THR A 80 13.13 -5.95 11.69
N PRO A 81 13.93 -7.01 11.42
CA PRO A 81 15.24 -6.99 10.79
C PRO A 81 15.15 -6.77 9.27
N ILE A 82 16.25 -6.29 8.66
CA ILE A 82 16.35 -6.07 7.20
C ILE A 82 16.78 -7.34 6.43
N LYS A 83 17.17 -8.39 7.15
CA LYS A 83 17.51 -9.71 6.61
C LYS A 83 16.91 -10.80 7.48
N LEU A 84 16.30 -11.82 6.88
CA LEU A 84 15.61 -12.90 7.56
C LEU A 84 16.02 -14.25 6.95
N ALA A 85 16.43 -15.20 7.77
CA ALA A 85 16.51 -16.60 7.41
C ALA A 85 15.33 -17.33 8.04
N ILE A 86 14.53 -18.02 7.21
CA ILE A 86 13.28 -18.64 7.61
C ILE A 86 13.35 -20.13 7.30
N THR A 87 13.30 -20.96 8.34
CA THR A 87 13.29 -22.42 8.17
C THR A 87 11.98 -22.89 7.52
N PRO A 88 11.94 -24.08 6.90
CA PRO A 88 10.74 -24.66 6.28
C PRO A 88 9.52 -24.60 7.20
N GLY A 89 8.39 -24.08 6.68
CA GLY A 89 7.13 -23.97 7.39
C GLY A 89 7.11 -22.98 8.57
N ALA A 90 8.22 -22.29 8.85
CA ALA A 90 8.29 -21.33 9.94
C ALA A 90 7.77 -19.94 9.53
N MET A 91 7.41 -19.16 10.56
CA MET A 91 7.04 -17.75 10.46
C MET A 91 8.10 -16.88 11.14
N ARG A 92 8.37 -15.74 10.52
CA ARG A 92 9.16 -14.64 11.08
C ARG A 92 8.36 -13.34 11.03
N VAL A 93 8.79 -12.36 11.82
CA VAL A 93 8.12 -11.07 11.92
C VAL A 93 9.11 -9.96 11.57
N ALA A 94 8.74 -9.10 10.63
CA ALA A 94 9.35 -7.79 10.45
C ALA A 94 8.56 -6.77 11.27
N ARG A 95 9.25 -6.05 12.15
CA ARG A 95 8.69 -4.96 12.95
C ARG A 95 8.79 -3.66 12.18
N LEU A 96 7.74 -2.90 12.22
CA LEU A 96 7.60 -1.57 11.63
C LEU A 96 7.54 -0.58 12.79
N LEU A 97 8.48 0.34 12.84
CA LEU A 97 8.60 1.29 13.94
C LEU A 97 8.71 2.71 13.40
N THR A 98 8.19 3.67 14.14
CA THR A 98 8.49 5.09 13.98
C THR A 98 8.82 5.69 15.34
N LEU A 99 9.90 6.45 15.43
CA LEU A 99 10.30 7.13 16.67
C LEU A 99 9.57 8.46 16.81
N ASN A 100 9.47 9.21 15.71
CA ASN A 100 8.80 10.49 15.64
C ASN A 100 7.69 10.41 14.57
N PRO A 101 6.41 10.29 14.97
CA PRO A 101 5.32 10.31 14.02
C PRO A 101 5.34 11.60 13.18
N PRO A 102 5.11 11.50 11.85
CA PRO A 102 5.12 12.68 10.98
C PRO A 102 3.94 13.61 11.28
N ALA A 103 4.02 14.86 10.87
CA ALA A 103 2.91 15.83 10.99
C ALA A 103 1.70 15.44 10.12
N LYS A 104 1.94 14.79 8.99
CA LYS A 104 0.96 14.22 8.07
C LYS A 104 1.36 12.79 7.73
N GLU A 105 0.37 11.95 7.44
CA GLU A 105 0.59 10.56 7.04
C GLU A 105 1.65 10.44 5.94
N SER A 106 2.62 9.54 6.14
CA SER A 106 3.59 9.17 5.13
C SER A 106 3.36 7.74 4.67
N THR A 107 3.59 7.50 3.38
CA THR A 107 3.32 6.21 2.74
C THR A 107 4.62 5.57 2.27
N TRP A 108 4.74 4.27 2.48
CA TRP A 108 5.94 3.49 2.21
C TRP A 108 5.60 2.20 1.51
N ARG A 109 6.52 1.70 0.67
CA ARG A 109 6.51 0.35 0.15
C ARG A 109 7.64 -0.44 0.80
N VAL A 110 7.29 -1.53 1.48
CA VAL A 110 8.26 -2.45 2.10
C VAL A 110 8.27 -3.73 1.28
N TYR A 111 9.40 -3.98 0.62
CA TYR A 111 9.61 -5.15 -0.20
C TYR A 111 10.24 -6.27 0.60
N PHE A 112 9.76 -7.48 0.38
CA PHE A 112 10.31 -8.72 0.91
C PHE A 112 10.74 -9.54 -0.31
N GLU A 113 12.04 -9.59 -0.53
CA GLU A 113 12.67 -10.26 -1.67
C GLU A 113 13.38 -11.52 -1.21
N GLU A 114 12.99 -12.68 -1.76
CA GLU A 114 13.74 -13.90 -1.54
C GLU A 114 15.02 -13.85 -2.38
N VAL A 115 16.15 -14.17 -1.74
CA VAL A 115 17.48 -14.10 -2.35
C VAL A 115 18.24 -15.41 -2.16
N SER A 116 19.32 -15.59 -2.91
CA SER A 116 20.25 -16.71 -2.71
C SER A 116 20.98 -16.61 -1.37
N ALA A 117 21.55 -17.71 -0.88
CA ALA A 117 22.39 -17.70 0.32
C ALA A 117 23.62 -16.79 0.15
N ASP A 118 24.18 -16.73 -1.03
CA ASP A 118 25.33 -15.88 -1.35
C ASP A 118 24.96 -14.41 -1.33
N ASP A 119 23.84 -14.03 -1.93
CA ASP A 119 23.32 -12.64 -1.89
C ASP A 119 22.91 -12.22 -0.47
N TYR A 120 22.39 -13.15 0.33
CA TYR A 120 22.04 -12.91 1.72
C TYR A 120 23.26 -12.55 2.57
N ASN A 121 24.39 -13.24 2.34
CA ASN A 121 25.65 -13.05 3.07
C ASN A 121 26.49 -11.87 2.52
N SER A 122 26.21 -11.39 1.31
CA SER A 122 26.92 -10.26 0.73
C SER A 122 26.61 -8.97 1.50
N GLU A 123 27.64 -8.15 1.77
CA GLU A 123 27.49 -6.80 2.35
C GLU A 123 27.14 -5.75 1.28
N GLU A 124 27.10 -6.14 0.01
CA GLU A 124 26.89 -5.21 -1.10
C GLU A 124 25.47 -4.63 -1.12
N ASN A 125 25.43 -3.33 -1.37
CA ASN A 125 24.28 -2.47 -1.46
C ASN A 125 23.08 -3.08 -2.21
N LEU A 126 21.94 -3.03 -1.55
CA LEU A 126 20.58 -3.31 -2.04
C LEU A 126 20.32 -2.60 -3.38
N GLY A 127 20.59 -3.24 -4.51
CA GLY A 127 20.25 -2.67 -5.81
C GLY A 127 21.07 -3.06 -7.03
N ASN A 128 22.23 -3.69 -6.87
CA ASN A 128 23.06 -4.12 -8.02
C ASN A 128 23.19 -5.66 -8.07
N HIS A 129 22.27 -6.31 -8.77
CA HIS A 129 22.40 -7.72 -9.11
C HIS A 129 23.40 -7.89 -10.26
N LYS A 130 24.65 -8.27 -9.98
CA LYS A 130 25.51 -8.92 -10.98
C LYS A 130 25.03 -10.35 -11.14
N LYS A 131 24.20 -10.59 -12.15
CA LYS A 131 23.87 -11.94 -12.60
C LYS A 131 25.07 -12.54 -13.33
N THR A 132 25.66 -13.61 -12.78
CA THR A 132 26.73 -14.36 -13.44
C THR A 132 26.29 -15.76 -13.92
N ASP A 133 25.07 -16.21 -13.58
CA ASP A 133 24.54 -17.47 -14.07
C ASP A 133 23.14 -17.29 -14.69
N ALA A 134 23.00 -17.84 -15.92
CA ALA A 134 21.76 -17.87 -16.66
C ALA A 134 20.80 -18.95 -16.09
N ASN A 135 20.40 -18.80 -14.82
CA ASN A 135 19.35 -19.62 -14.25
C ASN A 135 18.03 -18.84 -14.35
N VAL A 136 17.15 -19.26 -15.26
CA VAL A 136 15.82 -18.65 -15.42
C VAL A 136 14.94 -19.14 -14.28
N GLY A 137 14.88 -18.38 -13.19
CA GLY A 137 13.98 -18.59 -12.08
C GLY A 137 12.96 -17.45 -12.02
N VAL A 138 11.71 -17.75 -11.61
CA VAL A 138 10.73 -16.73 -11.25
C VAL A 138 11.01 -16.34 -9.81
N ASN A 139 11.41 -15.08 -9.59
CA ASN A 139 11.54 -14.51 -8.24
C ASN A 139 10.30 -13.71 -7.90
N ILE A 140 9.61 -14.06 -6.82
CA ILE A 140 8.44 -13.34 -6.33
C ILE A 140 8.89 -12.35 -5.26
N VAL A 141 8.64 -11.06 -5.52
CA VAL A 141 8.90 -9.98 -4.57
C VAL A 141 7.57 -9.47 -4.03
N TRP A 142 7.39 -9.56 -2.72
CA TRP A 142 6.20 -9.03 -2.05
C TRP A 142 6.40 -7.57 -1.67
N GLY A 143 5.46 -6.70 -2.08
CA GLY A 143 5.48 -5.29 -1.72
C GLY A 143 4.32 -4.95 -0.78
N ALA A 144 4.60 -4.79 0.52
CA ALA A 144 3.60 -4.35 1.48
C ALA A 144 3.49 -2.83 1.50
N LEU A 145 2.27 -2.31 1.51
CA LEU A 145 1.97 -0.88 1.65
C LEU A 145 1.90 -0.53 3.14
N VAL A 146 2.71 0.42 3.58
CA VAL A 146 2.81 0.83 4.98
C VAL A 146 2.50 2.32 5.10
N HIS A 147 1.56 2.65 6.00
CA HIS A 147 1.16 4.01 6.30
C HIS A 147 1.59 4.38 7.71
N VAL A 148 2.45 5.38 7.85
CA VAL A 148 2.83 5.91 9.16
C VAL A 148 1.89 7.08 9.47
N LEU A 149 1.04 6.86 10.47
CA LEU A 149 0.01 7.83 10.84
C LEU A 149 0.57 8.93 11.75
N PRO A 150 0.08 10.18 11.61
CA PRO A 150 0.44 11.27 12.51
C PRO A 150 -0.21 11.11 13.89
N GLN A 151 0.27 11.87 14.89
CA GLN A 151 -0.33 11.92 16.22
C GLN A 151 -1.75 12.50 16.18
N ILE A 152 -1.94 13.60 15.43
CA ILE A 152 -3.24 14.26 15.24
C ILE A 152 -3.78 13.83 13.88
N GLN A 153 -4.89 13.09 13.90
CA GLN A 153 -5.50 12.50 12.73
C GLN A 153 -6.79 13.25 12.38
N THR A 154 -6.73 14.01 11.29
CA THR A 154 -7.85 14.84 10.81
C THR A 154 -8.17 14.48 9.37
N ALA A 155 -9.43 14.17 9.11
CA ALA A 155 -9.96 14.01 7.76
C ALA A 155 -10.60 15.35 7.33
N SER A 156 -10.10 15.95 6.25
CA SER A 156 -10.63 17.22 5.72
C SER A 156 -10.45 17.24 4.21
N LEU A 157 -11.53 17.53 3.49
CA LEU A 157 -11.54 17.63 2.02
C LEU A 157 -12.10 18.97 1.57
N GLU A 158 -11.47 19.55 0.59
CA GLU A 158 -11.94 20.70 -0.17
C GLU A 158 -12.15 20.32 -1.64
N LEU A 159 -13.07 20.99 -2.29
CA LEU A 159 -13.29 20.95 -3.74
C LEU A 159 -12.87 22.29 -4.33
N ASP A 160 -11.89 22.26 -5.22
CA ASP A 160 -11.60 23.38 -6.12
C ASP A 160 -12.60 23.33 -7.28
N ASP A 161 -13.57 24.23 -7.27
CA ASP A 161 -14.66 24.25 -8.24
C ASP A 161 -14.23 24.70 -9.67
N ARG A 162 -13.07 25.37 -9.78
CA ARG A 162 -12.49 25.81 -11.08
C ARG A 162 -11.84 24.63 -11.80
N THR A 163 -11.10 23.79 -11.07
CA THR A 163 -10.40 22.62 -11.64
C THR A 163 -11.18 21.32 -11.48
N VAL A 164 -12.25 21.34 -10.65
CA VAL A 164 -13.03 20.16 -10.23
C VAL A 164 -12.12 19.08 -9.62
N GLU A 165 -11.21 19.53 -8.75
CA GLU A 165 -10.28 18.67 -8.03
C GLU A 165 -10.58 18.61 -6.54
N PHE A 166 -10.52 17.44 -5.99
CA PHE A 166 -10.60 17.19 -4.55
C PHE A 166 -9.21 17.36 -3.94
N ILE A 167 -9.13 18.10 -2.85
CA ILE A 167 -7.89 18.41 -2.15
C ILE A 167 -8.01 17.89 -0.73
N ASN A 168 -7.11 17.02 -0.30
CA ASN A 168 -7.04 16.59 1.08
C ASN A 168 -6.22 17.61 1.89
N THR A 169 -6.91 18.42 2.68
CA THR A 169 -6.29 19.41 3.60
C THR A 169 -6.10 18.83 5.01
N GLY A 170 -6.49 17.58 5.24
CA GLY A 170 -6.30 16.86 6.49
C GLY A 170 -4.89 16.27 6.65
N THR A 171 -4.75 15.46 7.68
CA THR A 171 -3.47 14.84 8.06
C THR A 171 -3.39 13.35 7.74
N VAL A 172 -4.51 12.71 7.39
CA VAL A 172 -4.58 11.29 7.01
C VAL A 172 -5.21 11.13 5.64
N ARG A 173 -4.92 10.01 4.96
CA ARG A 173 -5.57 9.67 3.69
C ARG A 173 -7.07 9.47 3.88
N ILE A 174 -7.83 9.77 2.84
CA ILE A 174 -9.28 9.67 2.81
C ILE A 174 -9.69 8.72 1.69
N PRO A 175 -9.94 7.44 2.00
CA PRO A 175 -10.52 6.48 1.06
C PRO A 175 -12.00 6.80 0.85
N ILE A 176 -12.33 7.48 -0.23
CA ILE A 176 -13.69 7.88 -0.59
C ILE A 176 -14.45 6.67 -1.10
N LEU A 177 -15.59 6.39 -0.50
CA LEU A 177 -16.52 5.35 -0.92
C LEU A 177 -17.59 5.91 -1.85
N GLU A 178 -18.25 6.99 -1.41
CA GLU A 178 -19.36 7.62 -2.12
C GLU A 178 -19.28 9.15 -1.99
N ILE A 179 -19.77 9.84 -3.00
CA ILE A 179 -19.99 11.28 -2.99
C ILE A 179 -21.49 11.52 -3.09
N GLY A 180 -22.03 12.28 -2.15
CA GLY A 180 -23.41 12.71 -2.12
C GLY A 180 -23.57 14.12 -2.67
N GLU A 181 -24.42 14.29 -3.67
CA GLU A 181 -24.89 15.57 -4.17
C GLU A 181 -26.22 15.90 -3.49
N CYS A 182 -26.27 16.99 -2.74
CA CYS A 182 -27.38 17.32 -1.85
C CYS A 182 -28.12 18.55 -2.34
N SER A 183 -29.42 18.40 -2.56
CA SER A 183 -30.35 19.52 -2.82
C SER A 183 -30.81 20.24 -1.53
N SER A 184 -30.71 19.52 -0.39
CA SER A 184 -30.93 20.06 0.96
C SER A 184 -30.05 19.25 1.94
N LYS A 185 -29.98 19.70 3.21
CA LYS A 185 -29.09 19.15 4.24
C LYS A 185 -29.14 17.62 4.36
N ASP A 186 -30.28 16.99 4.15
CA ASP A 186 -30.49 15.55 4.37
C ASP A 186 -30.98 14.80 3.11
N ASN A 187 -31.15 15.50 1.99
CA ASN A 187 -31.59 14.92 0.73
C ASN A 187 -30.43 14.87 -0.27
N CYS A 188 -29.65 13.80 -0.18
CA CYS A 188 -28.47 13.59 -1.03
C CYS A 188 -28.63 12.37 -1.93
N VAL A 189 -28.24 12.52 -3.17
CA VAL A 189 -28.09 11.42 -4.13
C VAL A 189 -26.64 10.94 -4.08
N TRP A 190 -26.41 9.68 -3.69
CA TRP A 190 -25.10 9.11 -3.49
C TRP A 190 -24.61 8.36 -4.72
N LYS A 191 -23.37 8.61 -5.13
CA LYS A 191 -22.68 7.92 -6.24
C LYS A 191 -21.37 7.34 -5.74
N LYS A 192 -21.06 6.10 -6.13
CA LYS A 192 -19.77 5.45 -5.83
C LYS A 192 -18.61 6.21 -6.46
N ALA A 193 -17.53 6.40 -5.71
CA ALA A 193 -16.34 7.12 -6.16
C ALA A 193 -15.10 6.23 -6.21
N GLY A 194 -14.82 5.45 -5.16
CA GLY A 194 -13.72 4.47 -5.11
C GLY A 194 -12.34 5.08 -5.33
N SER A 195 -12.04 6.21 -4.69
CA SER A 195 -10.76 6.92 -4.81
C SER A 195 -10.17 7.19 -3.43
N THR A 196 -8.84 7.15 -3.31
CA THR A 196 -8.13 7.53 -2.07
C THR A 196 -7.33 8.79 -2.31
N ILE A 197 -7.52 9.80 -1.45
CA ILE A 197 -6.80 11.07 -1.56
C ILE A 197 -5.88 11.20 -0.34
N TYR A 198 -4.58 11.24 -0.61
CA TYR A 198 -3.53 11.39 0.41
C TYR A 198 -3.38 12.85 0.84
N PRO A 199 -2.83 13.13 2.04
CA PRO A 199 -2.62 14.49 2.51
C PRO A 199 -1.87 15.35 1.48
N ASP A 200 -2.32 16.58 1.29
CA ASP A 200 -1.80 17.58 0.33
C ASP A 200 -1.98 17.21 -1.16
N MET A 201 -2.54 16.04 -1.46
CA MET A 201 -2.75 15.64 -2.86
C MET A 201 -4.05 16.22 -3.41
N ARG A 202 -4.01 16.48 -4.73
CA ARG A 202 -5.12 16.92 -5.56
C ARG A 202 -5.49 15.82 -6.53
N VAL A 203 -6.75 15.44 -6.58
CA VAL A 203 -7.21 14.35 -7.43
C VAL A 203 -8.53 14.72 -8.09
N ARG A 204 -8.60 14.54 -9.41
CA ARG A 204 -9.87 14.61 -10.13
C ARG A 204 -10.54 13.23 -10.13
N ILE A 205 -11.76 13.15 -9.59
CA ILE A 205 -12.55 11.93 -9.57
C ILE A 205 -13.39 11.86 -10.83
N ARG A 206 -13.12 10.87 -11.70
CA ARG A 206 -13.76 10.76 -13.03
C ARG A 206 -15.28 10.60 -12.97
N SER A 207 -15.81 9.98 -11.93
CA SER A 207 -17.26 9.77 -11.74
C SER A 207 -17.99 10.97 -11.18
N PHE A 208 -17.28 12.05 -10.82
CA PHE A 208 -17.84 13.24 -10.21
C PHE A 208 -18.06 14.35 -11.25
N THR A 209 -19.24 14.98 -11.20
CA THR A 209 -19.58 16.19 -11.94
C THR A 209 -19.99 17.25 -10.93
N TYR A 210 -19.40 18.42 -11.02
CA TYR A 210 -19.75 19.57 -10.19
C TYR A 210 -20.94 20.33 -10.78
N HIS A 211 -21.94 20.62 -9.93
CA HIS A 211 -23.08 21.48 -10.24
C HIS A 211 -23.09 22.67 -9.28
N PRO A 212 -23.03 23.92 -9.77
CA PRO A 212 -23.19 25.11 -8.94
C PRO A 212 -24.50 25.08 -8.16
N ASN A 213 -24.50 25.66 -6.96
CA ASN A 213 -25.66 25.74 -6.05
C ASN A 213 -26.07 24.42 -5.38
N HIS A 214 -25.32 23.33 -5.56
CA HIS A 214 -25.48 22.11 -4.79
C HIS A 214 -24.44 22.06 -3.67
N THR A 215 -24.77 21.38 -2.60
CA THR A 215 -23.82 21.03 -1.54
C THR A 215 -23.40 19.58 -1.67
N TYR A 216 -22.23 19.26 -1.16
CA TYR A 216 -21.68 17.91 -1.31
C TYR A 216 -21.24 17.36 0.03
N LYS A 217 -21.38 16.05 0.17
CA LYS A 217 -20.87 15.28 1.31
C LYS A 217 -20.09 14.08 0.78
N VAL A 218 -19.17 13.58 1.59
CA VAL A 218 -18.34 12.44 1.24
C VAL A 218 -18.45 11.38 2.31
N LYS A 219 -18.81 10.15 1.91
CA LYS A 219 -18.64 8.96 2.75
C LYS A 219 -17.27 8.36 2.49
N TYR A 220 -16.53 8.16 3.54
CA TYR A 220 -15.19 7.60 3.48
C TYR A 220 -14.96 6.54 4.55
N LYS A 221 -13.96 5.69 4.34
CA LYS A 221 -13.51 4.74 5.36
C LYS A 221 -12.49 5.43 6.25
N ASN A 222 -12.82 5.64 7.52
CA ASN A 222 -11.88 6.17 8.50
C ASN A 222 -10.73 5.16 8.71
N VAL A 223 -9.51 5.56 8.39
CA VAL A 223 -8.32 4.69 8.40
C VAL A 223 -7.84 4.33 9.80
N VAL A 224 -8.34 4.99 10.83
CA VAL A 224 -7.99 4.78 12.24
C VAL A 224 -8.89 3.73 12.89
N ASN A 225 -10.20 3.88 12.74
CA ASN A 225 -11.19 3.02 13.40
C ASN A 225 -11.87 2.02 12.45
N GLY A 226 -11.60 2.11 11.13
CA GLY A 226 -12.15 1.24 10.10
C GLY A 226 -13.64 1.46 9.80
N LYS A 227 -14.29 2.46 10.41
CA LYS A 227 -15.72 2.76 10.21
C LYS A 227 -15.94 3.63 8.99
N THR A 228 -17.13 3.54 8.41
CA THR A 228 -17.60 4.51 7.42
C THR A 228 -18.08 5.76 8.15
N GLU A 229 -17.54 6.90 7.77
CA GLU A 229 -17.89 8.21 8.30
C GLU A 229 -18.27 9.15 7.16
N GLU A 230 -18.91 10.26 7.51
CA GLU A 230 -19.39 11.28 6.57
C GLU A 230 -18.79 12.64 6.93
N ILE A 231 -18.27 13.33 5.94
CA ILE A 231 -17.77 14.70 6.08
C ILE A 231 -18.38 15.59 5.01
N PRO A 232 -18.63 16.89 5.31
CA PRO A 232 -18.96 17.86 4.28
C PRO A 232 -17.78 18.08 3.34
N LEU A 233 -18.08 18.32 2.07
CA LEU A 233 -17.10 18.76 1.08
C LEU A 233 -17.16 20.28 0.98
N ALA A 234 -16.17 20.95 1.55
CA ALA A 234 -16.08 22.40 1.50
C ALA A 234 -15.62 22.88 0.12
N LEU A 235 -16.20 23.97 -0.37
CA LEU A 235 -15.65 24.65 -1.55
C LEU A 235 -14.43 25.47 -1.12
N ARG A 236 -13.37 25.38 -1.90
CA ARG A 236 -12.17 26.17 -1.67
C ARG A 236 -12.44 27.63 -1.97
N ALA A 237 -12.22 28.52 -1.00
CA ALA A 237 -12.25 29.95 -1.23
C ALA A 237 -11.14 30.32 -2.25
N GLY A 238 -11.55 30.99 -3.32
CA GLY A 238 -10.66 31.44 -4.40
C GLY A 238 -9.81 32.63 -4.03
#